data_40bbf2611cc98d02ae68b1632e3dbfad
#
_entry.id   40bbf2611cc98d02ae68b1632e3dbfad
#
_cell.length_a   1.000
_cell.length_b   1.000
_cell.length_c   1.000
_cell.angle_alpha   90.00
_cell.angle_beta   90.00
_cell.angle_gamma   90.00
#
_symmetry.space_group_name_H-M   'P 1'
#
loop_
_entity.id
_entity.type
_entity.pdbx_description
1 polymer ?
#
loop_
_entity_poly.entity_id
_entity_poly.type
_entity_poly.pdbx_seq_one_letter_code
_entity_poly.pdbx_strand_id
1 'polypeptide(L)'
;MARALIYTCPSPGHAFPPVATALALRDRGHEVTIRTTSASVEAIERLGLSAAPIDPRIEAIPLEDWKARTSIGALRSACETFERRAHHEIPDLQRAIEAERPDLIWVDSNAAGAATAAEASGLPWAHYMPYPHPLPARGVPSFGPGWAPSEGLPSRLRDGGLDAFKKVLFRPFVRDLNSHRAALGLPALGSLDDLPVIAPLLIHFSAEPFEYRREWPRNVRSVGPALWEPEGAEPEWLAAEERPIVLVTASTEFQDDAKLIRCALEAFAGRPYAVVATSAAHDPADFDVPANARVERYLPHRPILGRAAAVISHGGMGTTQKALAAGVPVCAVPFMRDQLEVARRVEQCGGGTLLSPRRLRPDRLRAAVEEAIECRGGAERVRDAFQHAGGAEAAASALESLVAVKRQPTEV
;
A
#
# COMPACT_ATOMS: atom_id res chain seq x y z
N MET A 1 -4.22 23.77 -16.82
CA MET A 1 -5.31 22.81 -16.59
C MET A 1 -5.03 21.59 -17.45
N ALA A 2 -5.07 20.39 -16.87
CA ALA A 2 -4.91 19.12 -17.55
C ALA A 2 -5.96 18.13 -17.03
N ARG A 3 -6.32 17.13 -17.83
CA ARG A 3 -7.21 16.03 -17.46
C ARG A 3 -6.37 14.84 -17.06
N ALA A 4 -6.48 14.41 -15.82
CA ALA A 4 -5.78 13.26 -15.27
C ALA A 4 -6.73 12.07 -15.09
N LEU A 5 -6.37 10.92 -15.65
CA LEU A 5 -7.06 9.65 -15.47
C LEU A 5 -6.24 8.76 -14.55
N ILE A 6 -6.82 8.43 -13.40
CA ILE A 6 -6.21 7.53 -12.41
C ILE A 6 -6.90 6.16 -12.52
N TYR A 7 -6.11 5.09 -12.56
CA TYR A 7 -6.61 3.72 -12.65
C TYR A 7 -6.09 2.89 -11.49
N THR A 8 -6.99 2.39 -10.63
CA THR A 8 -6.65 1.60 -9.45
C THR A 8 -6.87 0.12 -9.69
N CYS A 9 -6.13 -0.73 -9.01
CA CYS A 9 -6.51 -2.15 -8.93
C CYS A 9 -7.69 -2.34 -7.95
N PRO A 10 -8.44 -3.47 -8.01
CA PRO A 10 -9.62 -3.71 -7.17
C PRO A 10 -9.23 -4.09 -5.73
N SER A 11 -8.56 -3.17 -5.03
CA SER A 11 -8.17 -3.32 -3.63
C SER A 11 -8.28 -1.98 -2.92
N PRO A 12 -9.01 -1.89 -1.77
CA PRO A 12 -9.13 -0.64 -1.01
C PRO A 12 -7.78 -0.06 -0.58
N GLY A 13 -6.82 -0.90 -0.22
CA GLY A 13 -5.47 -0.48 0.16
C GLY A 13 -4.71 0.24 -0.96
N HIS A 14 -5.08 -0.01 -2.21
CA HIS A 14 -4.51 0.61 -3.41
C HIS A 14 -5.35 1.77 -3.95
N ALA A 15 -6.65 1.81 -3.64
CA ALA A 15 -7.54 2.89 -4.07
C ALA A 15 -7.35 4.18 -3.26
N PHE A 16 -7.02 4.09 -1.97
CA PHE A 16 -6.93 5.26 -1.09
C PHE A 16 -5.69 6.15 -1.29
N PRO A 17 -4.47 5.62 -1.49
CA PRO A 17 -3.29 6.46 -1.67
C PRO A 17 -3.40 7.50 -2.79
N PRO A 18 -3.93 7.19 -3.99
CA PRO A 18 -4.06 8.19 -5.04
C PRO A 18 -5.13 9.27 -4.75
N VAL A 19 -6.10 9.03 -3.87
CA VAL A 19 -7.17 10.01 -3.57
C VAL A 19 -6.60 11.30 -3.01
N ALA A 20 -5.67 11.26 -2.07
CA ALA A 20 -5.06 12.48 -1.53
C ALA A 20 -4.35 13.31 -2.62
N THR A 21 -3.65 12.63 -3.54
CA THR A 21 -2.98 13.30 -4.67
C THR A 21 -4.00 13.81 -5.70
N ALA A 22 -5.09 13.09 -5.93
CA ALA A 22 -6.18 13.54 -6.80
C ALA A 22 -6.84 14.83 -6.29
N LEU A 23 -7.04 14.92 -4.97
CA LEU A 23 -7.53 16.14 -4.32
C LEU A 23 -6.55 17.30 -4.51
N ALA A 24 -5.24 17.09 -4.31
CA ALA A 24 -4.23 18.10 -4.54
C ALA A 24 -4.19 18.56 -6.00
N LEU A 25 -4.33 17.66 -6.97
CA LEU A 25 -4.41 18.02 -8.39
C LEU A 25 -5.67 18.84 -8.70
N ARG A 26 -6.84 18.44 -8.17
CA ARG A 26 -8.11 19.18 -8.31
C ARG A 26 -7.97 20.59 -7.74
N ASP A 27 -7.41 20.73 -6.54
CA ASP A 27 -7.25 22.03 -5.86
C ASP A 27 -6.28 22.96 -6.61
N ARG A 28 -5.41 22.39 -7.46
CA ARG A 28 -4.55 23.10 -8.42
C ARG A 28 -5.23 23.38 -9.76
N GLY A 29 -6.53 23.05 -9.90
CA GLY A 29 -7.33 23.36 -11.09
C GLY A 29 -7.23 22.32 -12.23
N HIS A 30 -6.83 21.06 -11.93
CA HIS A 30 -6.89 19.96 -12.88
C HIS A 30 -8.23 19.23 -12.79
N GLU A 31 -8.68 18.67 -13.91
CA GLU A 31 -9.79 17.73 -13.94
C GLU A 31 -9.24 16.32 -13.64
N VAL A 32 -9.82 15.63 -12.65
CA VAL A 32 -9.35 14.31 -12.24
C VAL A 32 -10.49 13.32 -12.26
N THR A 33 -10.31 12.22 -12.99
CA THR A 33 -11.22 11.07 -12.98
C THR A 33 -10.50 9.84 -12.41
N ILE A 34 -11.15 9.13 -11.48
CA ILE A 34 -10.61 7.91 -10.88
C ILE A 34 -11.44 6.71 -11.34
N ARG A 35 -10.80 5.75 -12.00
CA ARG A 35 -11.33 4.41 -12.27
C ARG A 35 -10.99 3.48 -11.10
N THR A 36 -12.02 2.99 -10.42
CA THR A 36 -11.87 2.22 -9.18
C THR A 36 -12.98 1.18 -9.02
N THR A 37 -13.03 0.51 -7.88
CA THR A 37 -14.12 -0.45 -7.60
C THR A 37 -15.46 0.24 -7.49
N SER A 38 -16.52 -0.46 -7.90
CA SER A 38 -17.91 0.02 -7.81
C SER A 38 -18.28 0.51 -6.40
N ALA A 39 -17.80 -0.18 -5.37
CA ALA A 39 -18.03 0.17 -3.97
C ALA A 39 -17.36 1.48 -3.52
N SER A 40 -16.33 1.94 -4.22
CA SER A 40 -15.57 3.15 -3.86
C SER A 40 -16.03 4.41 -4.60
N VAL A 41 -16.80 4.27 -5.68
CA VAL A 41 -17.20 5.39 -6.55
C VAL A 41 -17.90 6.48 -5.75
N GLU A 42 -18.98 6.15 -5.07
CA GLU A 42 -19.78 7.14 -4.31
C GLU A 42 -18.96 7.89 -3.24
N ALA A 43 -18.04 7.18 -2.56
CA ALA A 43 -17.18 7.82 -1.55
C ALA A 43 -16.21 8.83 -2.17
N ILE A 44 -15.72 8.58 -3.38
CA ILE A 44 -14.83 9.47 -4.12
C ILE A 44 -15.60 10.67 -4.69
N GLU A 45 -16.80 10.44 -5.22
CA GLU A 45 -17.66 11.51 -5.75
C GLU A 45 -18.08 12.52 -4.66
N ARG A 46 -18.33 12.05 -3.43
CA ARG A 46 -18.60 12.94 -2.28
C ARG A 46 -17.44 13.91 -1.97
N LEU A 47 -16.22 13.60 -2.42
CA LEU A 47 -15.06 14.49 -2.30
C LEU A 47 -15.00 15.55 -3.42
N GLY A 48 -15.95 15.56 -4.35
CA GLY A 48 -15.93 16.44 -5.51
C GLY A 48 -14.94 16.03 -6.60
N LEU A 49 -14.56 14.76 -6.65
CA LEU A 49 -13.78 14.14 -7.73
C LEU A 49 -14.72 13.38 -8.67
N SER A 50 -14.36 13.29 -9.94
CA SER A 50 -15.06 12.36 -10.85
C SER A 50 -14.57 10.94 -10.61
N ALA A 51 -15.51 9.99 -10.53
CA ALA A 51 -15.19 8.58 -10.40
C ALA A 51 -16.07 7.72 -11.31
N ALA A 52 -15.53 6.58 -11.76
CA ALA A 52 -16.30 5.58 -12.49
C ALA A 52 -15.75 4.18 -12.14
N PRO A 53 -16.61 3.15 -12.22
CA PRO A 53 -16.17 1.80 -11.93
C PRO A 53 -15.22 1.28 -13.02
N ILE A 54 -14.28 0.43 -12.62
CA ILE A 54 -13.54 -0.45 -13.54
C ILE A 54 -14.47 -1.52 -14.08
N ASP A 55 -14.03 -2.24 -15.11
CA ASP A 55 -14.84 -3.32 -15.70
C ASP A 55 -15.23 -4.34 -14.60
N PRO A 56 -16.54 -4.67 -14.44
CA PRO A 56 -17.01 -5.60 -13.40
C PRO A 56 -16.34 -6.98 -13.44
N ARG A 57 -15.82 -7.40 -14.60
CA ARG A 57 -15.09 -8.66 -14.74
C ARG A 57 -13.77 -8.65 -13.98
N ILE A 58 -13.16 -7.48 -13.80
CA ILE A 58 -11.92 -7.30 -12.99
C ILE A 58 -12.25 -7.48 -11.51
N GLU A 59 -13.32 -6.84 -11.04
CA GLU A 59 -13.80 -6.96 -9.65
C GLU A 59 -14.24 -8.40 -9.32
N ALA A 60 -14.80 -9.11 -10.29
CA ALA A 60 -15.25 -10.50 -10.14
C ALA A 60 -14.09 -11.51 -10.00
N ILE A 61 -12.83 -11.08 -10.16
CA ILE A 61 -11.64 -11.94 -9.95
C ILE A 61 -11.03 -11.63 -8.57
N PRO A 62 -11.41 -12.36 -7.51
CA PRO A 62 -10.94 -12.09 -6.16
C PRO A 62 -9.47 -12.51 -6.00
N LEU A 63 -8.74 -11.82 -5.12
CA LEU A 63 -7.40 -12.22 -4.69
C LEU A 63 -7.52 -13.19 -3.51
N GLU A 64 -7.37 -14.48 -3.76
CA GLU A 64 -7.56 -15.57 -2.80
C GLU A 64 -6.24 -16.24 -2.36
N ASP A 65 -5.13 -15.52 -2.44
CA ASP A 65 -3.79 -15.96 -2.07
C ASP A 65 -3.67 -16.44 -0.61
N TRP A 66 -4.53 -15.93 0.28
CA TRP A 66 -4.61 -16.31 1.69
C TRP A 66 -5.07 -17.79 1.90
N LYS A 67 -5.73 -18.40 0.92
CA LYS A 67 -6.12 -19.83 0.96
C LYS A 67 -4.94 -20.78 0.74
N ALA A 68 -3.82 -20.28 0.25
CA ALA A 68 -2.67 -21.11 -0.05
C ALA A 68 -1.95 -21.58 1.23
N ARG A 69 -1.51 -22.83 1.22
CA ARG A 69 -0.80 -23.45 2.35
C ARG A 69 0.68 -23.07 2.44
N THR A 70 1.24 -22.49 1.39
CA THR A 70 2.66 -22.13 1.31
C THR A 70 2.83 -20.75 0.71
N SER A 71 3.90 -20.04 1.05
CA SER A 71 4.21 -18.71 0.49
C SER A 71 4.39 -18.76 -1.04
N ILE A 72 4.96 -19.84 -1.58
CA ILE A 72 5.10 -20.02 -3.04
C ILE A 72 3.73 -20.23 -3.69
N GLY A 73 2.84 -20.99 -3.05
CA GLY A 73 1.45 -21.16 -3.51
C GLY A 73 0.68 -19.85 -3.50
N ALA A 74 0.82 -19.05 -2.45
CA ALA A 74 0.21 -17.72 -2.35
C ALA A 74 0.69 -16.79 -3.47
N LEU A 75 2.00 -16.77 -3.71
CA LEU A 75 2.60 -15.97 -4.76
C LEU A 75 2.13 -16.39 -6.16
N ARG A 76 2.04 -17.70 -6.42
CA ARG A 76 1.49 -18.22 -7.69
C ARG A 76 0.03 -17.84 -7.87
N SER A 77 -0.81 -18.00 -6.83
CA SER A 77 -2.22 -17.62 -6.87
C SER A 77 -2.41 -16.12 -7.13
N ALA A 78 -1.58 -15.28 -6.54
CA ALA A 78 -1.59 -13.85 -6.80
C ALA A 78 -1.23 -13.54 -8.28
N CYS A 79 -0.19 -14.20 -8.82
CA CYS A 79 0.18 -14.03 -10.24
C CYS A 79 -0.93 -14.44 -11.19
N GLU A 80 -1.57 -15.59 -10.97
CA GLU A 80 -2.70 -16.07 -11.76
C GLU A 80 -3.88 -15.08 -11.71
N THR A 81 -4.11 -14.46 -10.56
CA THR A 81 -5.13 -13.42 -10.39
C THR A 81 -4.79 -12.18 -11.22
N PHE A 82 -3.55 -11.69 -11.15
CA PHE A 82 -3.12 -10.51 -11.92
C PHE A 82 -3.10 -10.78 -13.42
N GLU A 83 -2.70 -11.98 -13.87
CA GLU A 83 -2.76 -12.41 -15.26
C GLU A 83 -4.20 -12.33 -15.78
N ARG A 84 -5.14 -12.94 -15.07
CA ARG A 84 -6.57 -12.93 -15.45
C ARG A 84 -7.16 -11.53 -15.47
N ARG A 85 -6.78 -10.66 -14.54
CA ARG A 85 -7.22 -9.26 -14.50
C ARG A 85 -6.67 -8.47 -15.67
N ALA A 86 -5.39 -8.66 -16.04
CA ALA A 86 -4.73 -7.94 -17.11
C ALA A 86 -5.48 -8.06 -18.46
N HIS A 87 -6.07 -9.21 -18.76
CA HIS A 87 -6.90 -9.41 -19.96
C HIS A 87 -8.12 -8.47 -20.03
N HIS A 88 -8.65 -8.04 -18.90
CA HIS A 88 -9.80 -7.13 -18.82
C HIS A 88 -9.37 -5.67 -18.62
N GLU A 89 -8.24 -5.45 -17.93
CA GLU A 89 -7.69 -4.11 -17.66
C GLU A 89 -7.29 -3.39 -18.95
N ILE A 90 -6.67 -4.10 -19.91
CA ILE A 90 -6.26 -3.52 -21.19
C ILE A 90 -7.42 -2.85 -21.93
N PRO A 91 -8.47 -3.58 -22.33
CA PRO A 91 -9.59 -2.97 -23.05
C PRO A 91 -10.40 -1.99 -22.18
N ASP A 92 -10.38 -2.15 -20.85
CA ASP A 92 -11.06 -1.23 -19.95
C ASP A 92 -10.40 0.14 -19.95
N LEU A 93 -9.08 0.20 -19.75
CA LEU A 93 -8.35 1.46 -19.80
C LEU A 93 -8.36 2.08 -21.19
N GLN A 94 -8.31 1.30 -22.28
CA GLN A 94 -8.43 1.84 -23.64
C GLN A 94 -9.77 2.57 -23.84
N ARG A 95 -10.89 1.97 -23.41
CA ARG A 95 -12.22 2.64 -23.45
C ARG A 95 -12.26 3.90 -22.59
N ALA A 96 -11.62 3.86 -21.40
CA ALA A 96 -11.54 5.04 -20.54
C ALA A 96 -10.75 6.17 -21.20
N ILE A 97 -9.63 5.87 -21.86
CA ILE A 97 -8.84 6.86 -22.61
C ILE A 97 -9.64 7.51 -23.73
N GLU A 98 -10.39 6.70 -24.50
CA GLU A 98 -11.23 7.19 -25.59
C GLU A 98 -12.37 8.10 -25.10
N ALA A 99 -13.01 7.71 -23.99
CA ALA A 99 -14.13 8.46 -23.42
C ALA A 99 -13.70 9.76 -22.75
N GLU A 100 -12.64 9.73 -21.95
CA GLU A 100 -12.24 10.82 -21.07
C GLU A 100 -11.18 11.73 -21.69
N ARG A 101 -10.45 11.23 -22.71
CA ARG A 101 -9.38 11.98 -23.43
C ARG A 101 -8.39 12.65 -22.48
N PRO A 102 -7.71 11.88 -21.62
CA PRO A 102 -6.83 12.44 -20.61
C PRO A 102 -5.55 13.02 -21.22
N ASP A 103 -4.96 14.01 -20.55
CA ASP A 103 -3.62 14.52 -20.83
C ASP A 103 -2.53 13.72 -20.08
N LEU A 104 -2.95 12.99 -19.02
CA LEU A 104 -2.09 12.19 -18.13
C LEU A 104 -2.83 10.95 -17.67
N ILE A 105 -2.15 9.81 -17.65
CA ILE A 105 -2.64 8.55 -17.09
C ILE A 105 -1.78 8.17 -15.89
N TRP A 106 -2.40 7.78 -14.77
CA TRP A 106 -1.70 7.37 -13.57
C TRP A 106 -2.24 6.03 -13.06
N VAL A 107 -1.42 4.99 -13.14
CA VAL A 107 -1.84 3.59 -13.02
C VAL A 107 -1.23 2.95 -11.77
N ASP A 108 -2.03 2.16 -11.08
CA ASP A 108 -1.56 1.28 -10.01
C ASP A 108 -0.52 0.28 -10.53
N SER A 109 0.59 0.13 -9.82
CA SER A 109 1.65 -0.83 -10.16
C SER A 109 1.20 -2.30 -10.16
N ASN A 110 0.05 -2.61 -9.55
CA ASN A 110 -0.56 -3.94 -9.58
C ASN A 110 -1.55 -4.13 -10.74
N ALA A 111 -1.84 -3.10 -11.53
CA ALA A 111 -2.70 -3.17 -12.71
C ALA A 111 -1.83 -3.26 -13.99
N ALA A 112 -1.16 -4.41 -14.17
CA ALA A 112 -0.18 -4.60 -15.25
C ALA A 112 -0.78 -4.50 -16.65
N GLY A 113 -2.03 -4.92 -16.84
CA GLY A 113 -2.77 -4.75 -18.09
C GLY A 113 -3.06 -3.29 -18.37
N ALA A 114 -3.54 -2.54 -17.38
CA ALA A 114 -3.75 -1.10 -17.52
C ALA A 114 -2.44 -0.35 -17.80
N ALA A 115 -1.33 -0.71 -17.15
CA ALA A 115 -0.02 -0.15 -17.44
C ALA A 115 0.40 -0.38 -18.89
N THR A 116 0.14 -1.58 -19.42
CA THR A 116 0.41 -1.92 -20.83
C THR A 116 -0.42 -1.05 -21.77
N ALA A 117 -1.72 -0.84 -21.49
CA ALA A 117 -2.57 0.04 -22.28
C ALA A 117 -2.15 1.52 -22.19
N ALA A 118 -1.74 1.98 -20.99
CA ALA A 118 -1.23 3.33 -20.79
C ALA A 118 0.04 3.59 -21.62
N GLU A 119 1.00 2.67 -21.60
CA GLU A 119 2.21 2.76 -22.42
C GLU A 119 1.88 2.79 -23.93
N ALA A 120 0.99 1.90 -24.38
CA ALA A 120 0.57 1.82 -25.79
C ALA A 120 -0.16 3.06 -26.28
N SER A 121 -0.81 3.82 -25.38
CA SER A 121 -1.54 5.04 -25.74
C SER A 121 -0.62 6.16 -26.25
N GLY A 122 0.68 6.10 -25.92
CA GLY A 122 1.63 7.15 -26.21
C GLY A 122 1.38 8.46 -25.43
N LEU A 123 0.43 8.52 -24.53
CA LEU A 123 0.18 9.67 -23.64
C LEU A 123 1.24 9.74 -22.51
N PRO A 124 1.41 10.89 -21.85
CA PRO A 124 2.12 10.95 -20.57
C PRO A 124 1.48 10.00 -19.57
N TRP A 125 2.29 9.14 -18.97
CA TRP A 125 1.76 8.22 -17.97
C TRP A 125 2.76 7.94 -16.85
N ALA A 126 2.26 7.51 -15.71
CA ALA A 126 3.04 7.18 -14.54
C ALA A 126 2.48 5.95 -13.83
N HIS A 127 3.33 5.31 -13.04
CA HIS A 127 2.90 4.36 -12.01
C HIS A 127 2.78 5.02 -10.64
N TYR A 128 1.95 4.45 -9.76
CA TYR A 128 2.08 4.63 -8.31
C TYR A 128 2.24 3.29 -7.60
N MET A 129 2.99 3.32 -6.51
CA MET A 129 3.31 2.13 -5.72
C MET A 129 3.05 2.41 -4.25
N PRO A 130 1.97 1.83 -3.66
CA PRO A 130 1.58 2.06 -2.27
C PRO A 130 2.13 1.01 -1.29
N TYR A 131 3.19 0.30 -1.67
CA TYR A 131 3.85 -0.73 -0.87
C TYR A 131 5.38 -0.60 -0.99
N PRO A 132 6.16 -1.30 -0.14
CA PRO A 132 7.62 -1.21 -0.18
C PRO A 132 8.19 -1.59 -1.54
N HIS A 133 9.20 -0.85 -2.00
CA HIS A 133 9.73 -0.99 -3.34
C HIS A 133 10.42 -2.35 -3.57
N PRO A 134 9.99 -3.18 -4.55
CA PRO A 134 10.40 -4.57 -4.67
C PRO A 134 11.71 -4.78 -5.43
N LEU A 135 12.21 -3.77 -6.16
CA LEU A 135 13.40 -3.95 -6.99
C LEU A 135 14.66 -4.17 -6.15
N PRO A 136 15.54 -5.09 -6.59
CA PRO A 136 16.82 -5.30 -5.95
C PRO A 136 17.69 -4.05 -5.95
N ALA A 137 18.42 -3.82 -4.86
CA ALA A 137 19.45 -2.79 -4.79
C ALA A 137 20.59 -3.26 -3.88
N ARG A 138 21.76 -2.64 -4.00
CA ARG A 138 22.89 -2.99 -3.13
C ARG A 138 22.57 -2.73 -1.67
N GLY A 139 22.76 -3.74 -0.81
CA GLY A 139 22.47 -3.66 0.62
C GLY A 139 20.98 -3.80 0.98
N VAL A 140 20.10 -3.88 -0.01
CA VAL A 140 18.67 -4.13 0.18
C VAL A 140 18.38 -5.61 -0.05
N PRO A 141 17.73 -6.30 0.90
CA PRO A 141 17.41 -7.71 0.73
C PRO A 141 16.36 -7.92 -0.38
N SER A 142 16.37 -9.13 -0.95
CA SER A 142 15.33 -9.53 -1.91
C SER A 142 13.95 -9.45 -1.27
N PHE A 143 13.02 -8.79 -1.95
CA PHE A 143 11.65 -8.56 -1.51
C PHE A 143 10.86 -9.87 -1.32
N GLY A 144 10.09 -9.94 -0.25
CA GLY A 144 9.13 -11.01 0.07
C GLY A 144 9.33 -11.60 1.47
N PRO A 145 10.50 -12.15 1.83
CA PRO A 145 10.72 -12.78 3.14
C PRO A 145 10.86 -11.82 4.33
N GLY A 146 10.92 -10.50 4.11
CA GLY A 146 11.15 -9.53 5.18
C GLY A 146 12.49 -9.73 5.88
N TRP A 147 13.54 -10.07 5.15
CA TRP A 147 14.89 -10.16 5.71
C TRP A 147 15.41 -8.78 6.11
N ALA A 148 16.21 -8.74 7.17
CA ALA A 148 16.91 -7.51 7.52
C ALA A 148 17.99 -7.17 6.48
N PRO A 149 18.22 -5.88 6.17
CA PRO A 149 19.36 -5.46 5.39
C PRO A 149 20.67 -6.04 5.96
N SER A 150 21.52 -6.54 5.10
CA SER A 150 22.78 -7.15 5.48
C SER A 150 23.78 -7.03 4.34
N GLU A 151 25.01 -6.71 4.69
CA GLU A 151 26.11 -6.65 3.76
C GLU A 151 26.95 -7.94 3.83
N GLY A 152 27.57 -8.30 2.72
CA GLY A 152 28.48 -9.43 2.61
C GLY A 152 28.08 -10.44 1.55
N LEU A 153 29.00 -11.37 1.28
CA LEU A 153 28.83 -12.37 0.23
C LEU A 153 27.66 -13.35 0.51
N PRO A 154 27.43 -13.83 1.75
CA PRO A 154 26.34 -14.76 2.01
C PRO A 154 24.96 -14.14 1.75
N SER A 155 24.72 -12.88 2.19
CA SER A 155 23.46 -12.20 1.93
C SER A 155 23.25 -11.93 0.43
N ARG A 156 24.28 -11.52 -0.28
CA ARG A 156 24.21 -11.30 -1.73
C ARG A 156 23.89 -12.57 -2.51
N LEU A 157 24.47 -13.72 -2.13
CA LEU A 157 24.16 -15.01 -2.75
C LEU A 157 22.72 -15.46 -2.44
N ARG A 158 22.31 -15.29 -1.18
CA ARG A 158 20.92 -15.58 -0.75
C ARG A 158 19.91 -14.75 -1.56
N ASP A 159 20.10 -13.45 -1.61
CA ASP A 159 19.19 -12.51 -2.26
C ASP A 159 19.18 -12.72 -3.77
N GLY A 160 20.35 -12.87 -4.40
CA GLY A 160 20.44 -13.17 -5.84
C GLY A 160 19.83 -14.53 -6.20
N GLY A 161 19.95 -15.53 -5.33
CA GLY A 161 19.30 -16.84 -5.52
C GLY A 161 17.77 -16.74 -5.48
N LEU A 162 17.22 -15.96 -4.54
CA LEU A 162 15.78 -15.72 -4.45
C LEU A 162 15.27 -14.90 -5.64
N ASP A 163 16.01 -13.89 -6.08
CA ASP A 163 15.61 -13.08 -7.25
C ASP A 163 15.63 -13.91 -8.54
N ALA A 164 16.63 -14.78 -8.71
CA ALA A 164 16.66 -15.72 -9.83
C ALA A 164 15.47 -16.70 -9.78
N PHE A 165 15.14 -17.21 -8.61
CA PHE A 165 13.98 -18.08 -8.42
C PHE A 165 12.67 -17.35 -8.75
N LYS A 166 12.47 -16.12 -8.28
CA LYS A 166 11.30 -15.31 -8.60
C LYS A 166 11.16 -15.08 -10.11
N LYS A 167 12.25 -14.78 -10.82
CA LYS A 167 12.24 -14.62 -12.29
C LYS A 167 11.74 -15.89 -13.00
N VAL A 168 12.11 -17.05 -12.51
CA VAL A 168 11.60 -18.33 -13.07
C VAL A 168 10.13 -18.53 -12.73
N LEU A 169 9.73 -18.23 -11.49
CA LEU A 169 8.36 -18.41 -11.02
C LEU A 169 7.38 -17.52 -11.80
N PHE A 170 7.77 -16.27 -12.11
CA PHE A 170 6.93 -15.29 -12.80
C PHE A 170 6.97 -15.36 -14.33
N ARG A 171 7.79 -16.25 -14.93
CA ARG A 171 7.87 -16.40 -16.38
C ARG A 171 6.52 -16.60 -17.08
N PRO A 172 5.56 -17.41 -16.57
CA PRO A 172 4.27 -17.57 -17.21
C PRO A 172 3.52 -16.25 -17.33
N PHE A 173 3.43 -15.48 -16.23
CA PHE A 173 2.80 -14.18 -16.22
C PHE A 173 3.47 -13.19 -17.18
N VAL A 174 4.82 -13.09 -17.17
CA VAL A 174 5.55 -12.21 -18.09
C VAL A 174 5.33 -12.62 -19.54
N ARG A 175 5.23 -13.91 -19.85
CA ARG A 175 4.97 -14.42 -21.20
C ARG A 175 3.58 -14.02 -21.69
N ASP A 176 2.57 -14.18 -20.84
CA ASP A 176 1.19 -13.79 -21.15
C ASP A 176 1.10 -12.29 -21.39
N LEU A 177 1.64 -11.49 -20.48
CA LEU A 177 1.69 -10.04 -20.62
C LEU A 177 2.43 -9.61 -21.89
N ASN A 178 3.53 -10.28 -22.25
CA ASN A 178 4.26 -10.02 -23.48
C ASN A 178 3.45 -10.33 -24.76
N SER A 179 2.51 -11.29 -24.72
CA SER A 179 1.61 -11.53 -25.84
C SER A 179 0.67 -10.34 -26.08
N HIS A 180 0.15 -9.74 -25.02
CA HIS A 180 -0.64 -8.51 -25.10
C HIS A 180 0.19 -7.30 -25.55
N ARG A 181 1.42 -7.17 -25.02
CA ARG A 181 2.35 -6.10 -25.42
C ARG A 181 2.69 -6.17 -26.91
N ALA A 182 2.98 -7.37 -27.42
CA ALA A 182 3.24 -7.58 -28.84
C ALA A 182 2.03 -7.20 -29.71
N ALA A 183 0.81 -7.54 -29.30
CA ALA A 183 -0.41 -7.16 -30.00
C ALA A 183 -0.63 -5.62 -30.06
N LEU A 184 -0.06 -4.89 -29.11
CA LEU A 184 -0.09 -3.43 -29.04
C LEU A 184 1.19 -2.76 -29.59
N GLY A 185 2.08 -3.52 -30.21
CA GLY A 185 3.32 -3.00 -30.79
C GLY A 185 4.39 -2.58 -29.77
N LEU A 186 4.30 -3.03 -28.52
CA LEU A 186 5.25 -2.70 -27.44
C LEU A 186 6.39 -3.72 -27.37
N PRO A 187 7.58 -3.30 -26.92
CA PRO A 187 8.70 -4.21 -26.68
C PRO A 187 8.37 -5.20 -25.55
N ALA A 188 8.94 -6.41 -25.65
CA ALA A 188 8.77 -7.42 -24.62
C ALA A 188 9.52 -7.05 -23.33
N LEU A 189 8.92 -7.42 -22.17
CA LEU A 189 9.58 -7.37 -20.88
C LEU A 189 10.51 -8.58 -20.72
N GLY A 190 11.68 -8.38 -20.14
CA GLY A 190 12.61 -9.47 -19.80
C GLY A 190 12.20 -10.18 -18.49
N SER A 191 11.61 -9.44 -17.57
CA SER A 191 11.15 -9.94 -16.27
C SER A 191 10.06 -9.04 -15.66
N LEU A 192 9.47 -9.48 -14.55
CA LEU A 192 8.51 -8.66 -13.80
C LEU A 192 9.17 -7.38 -13.21
N ASP A 193 10.49 -7.41 -12.98
CA ASP A 193 11.23 -6.27 -12.47
C ASP A 193 11.26 -5.08 -13.45
N ASP A 194 10.91 -5.30 -14.72
CA ASP A 194 10.86 -4.23 -15.70
C ASP A 194 9.62 -3.35 -15.57
N LEU A 195 8.51 -3.88 -15.03
CA LEU A 195 7.25 -3.13 -14.87
C LEU A 195 7.41 -1.81 -14.11
N PRO A 196 8.11 -1.75 -12.95
CA PRO A 196 8.30 -0.48 -12.24
C PRO A 196 9.17 0.53 -12.97
N VAL A 197 9.97 0.11 -13.95
CA VAL A 197 10.94 0.98 -14.61
C VAL A 197 10.56 1.39 -16.04
N ILE A 198 9.56 0.74 -16.66
CA ILE A 198 9.08 1.13 -18.00
C ILE A 198 8.30 2.45 -17.98
N ALA A 199 7.63 2.78 -16.88
CA ALA A 199 6.93 4.04 -16.74
C ALA A 199 7.92 5.21 -16.72
N PRO A 200 7.65 6.32 -17.44
CA PRO A 200 8.47 7.53 -17.37
C PRO A 200 8.60 8.10 -15.96
N LEU A 201 7.61 7.84 -15.11
CA LEU A 201 7.58 8.25 -13.70
C LEU A 201 6.91 7.15 -12.87
N LEU A 202 7.50 6.82 -11.72
CA LEU A 202 6.91 6.02 -10.68
C LEU A 202 6.85 6.84 -9.39
N ILE A 203 5.64 7.10 -8.89
CA ILE A 203 5.41 7.70 -7.58
C ILE A 203 5.42 6.58 -6.54
N HIS A 204 6.40 6.60 -5.66
CA HIS A 204 6.50 5.65 -4.55
C HIS A 204 6.03 6.32 -3.26
N PHE A 205 4.95 5.81 -2.70
CA PHE A 205 4.33 6.34 -1.47
C PHE A 205 5.06 5.87 -0.21
N SER A 206 6.35 6.14 -0.14
CA SER A 206 7.19 5.88 1.03
C SER A 206 8.36 6.86 1.05
N ALA A 207 9.12 6.89 2.15
CA ALA A 207 10.34 7.66 2.29
C ALA A 207 11.29 7.05 3.32
N GLU A 208 12.58 7.37 3.20
CA GLU A 208 13.56 7.08 4.25
C GLU A 208 13.24 7.90 5.52
N PRO A 209 13.46 7.37 6.73
CA PRO A 209 14.16 6.12 7.03
C PRO A 209 13.25 4.88 7.09
N PHE A 210 11.93 5.01 6.86
CA PHE A 210 11.04 3.85 6.83
C PHE A 210 11.36 2.94 5.63
N GLU A 211 11.56 3.51 4.43
CA GLU A 211 12.09 2.73 3.31
C GLU A 211 13.61 2.61 3.42
N TYR A 212 14.14 1.50 2.93
CA TYR A 212 15.58 1.27 2.93
C TYR A 212 16.31 2.26 2.04
N ARG A 213 17.42 2.80 2.55
CA ARG A 213 18.32 3.63 1.75
C ARG A 213 18.85 2.84 0.56
N ARG A 214 18.72 3.44 -0.64
CA ARG A 214 19.16 2.83 -1.90
C ARG A 214 19.49 3.89 -2.95
N GLU A 215 20.18 3.48 -3.98
CA GLU A 215 20.24 4.24 -5.23
C GLU A 215 18.90 4.04 -5.96
N TRP A 216 18.12 5.09 -6.10
CA TRP A 216 16.81 5.05 -6.73
C TRP A 216 16.93 5.07 -8.26
N PRO A 217 16.17 4.27 -9.01
CA PRO A 217 16.02 4.44 -10.44
C PRO A 217 15.58 5.87 -10.77
N ARG A 218 16.05 6.39 -11.91
CA ARG A 218 15.85 7.80 -12.29
C ARG A 218 14.38 8.19 -12.43
N ASN A 219 13.52 7.24 -12.77
CA ASN A 219 12.09 7.43 -12.91
C ASN A 219 11.32 7.37 -11.58
N VAL A 220 11.94 6.98 -10.47
CA VAL A 220 11.28 6.86 -9.17
C VAL A 220 11.33 8.18 -8.42
N ARG A 221 10.18 8.58 -7.87
CA ARG A 221 10.02 9.69 -6.92
C ARG A 221 9.39 9.16 -5.64
N SER A 222 10.20 9.06 -4.60
CA SER A 222 9.75 8.70 -3.25
C SER A 222 9.22 9.96 -2.57
N VAL A 223 7.92 10.00 -2.32
CA VAL A 223 7.21 11.21 -1.89
C VAL A 223 6.69 11.13 -0.45
N GLY A 224 6.95 10.03 0.25
CA GLY A 224 6.29 9.76 1.53
C GLY A 224 4.84 9.30 1.36
N PRO A 225 4.13 9.02 2.45
CA PRO A 225 2.76 8.55 2.38
C PRO A 225 1.80 9.63 1.89
N ALA A 226 0.91 9.28 0.99
CA ALA A 226 -0.27 10.09 0.67
C ALA A 226 -1.43 9.58 1.53
N LEU A 227 -1.63 10.21 2.68
CA LEU A 227 -2.58 9.76 3.68
C LEU A 227 -3.96 10.32 3.41
N TRP A 228 -4.89 9.45 3.18
CA TRP A 228 -6.32 9.74 3.11
C TRP A 228 -7.10 8.67 3.88
N GLU A 229 -8.20 9.09 4.46
CA GLU A 229 -9.20 8.18 5.02
C GLU A 229 -10.58 8.82 4.86
N PRO A 230 -11.64 8.02 4.72
CA PRO A 230 -13.00 8.54 4.70
C PRO A 230 -13.27 9.41 5.94
N GLU A 231 -13.97 10.51 5.73
CA GLU A 231 -14.40 11.37 6.85
C GLU A 231 -15.31 10.59 7.80
N GLY A 232 -15.11 10.83 9.08
CA GLY A 232 -15.93 10.27 10.15
C GLY A 232 -15.89 11.18 11.36
N ALA A 233 -17.00 11.25 12.08
CA ALA A 233 -17.06 12.01 13.33
C ALA A 233 -16.08 11.40 14.35
N GLU A 234 -15.46 12.25 15.14
CA GLU A 234 -14.71 11.81 16.31
C GLU A 234 -15.65 11.07 17.24
N PRO A 235 -15.30 9.86 17.70
CA PRO A 235 -16.18 9.10 18.60
C PRO A 235 -16.37 9.87 19.92
N GLU A 236 -17.63 10.05 20.34
CA GLU A 236 -17.98 10.82 21.57
C GLU A 236 -17.25 10.30 22.82
N TRP A 237 -17.06 8.99 22.92
CA TRP A 237 -16.36 8.36 24.05
C TRP A 237 -14.88 8.72 24.11
N LEU A 238 -14.26 9.15 22.99
CA LEU A 238 -12.83 9.42 22.93
C LEU A 238 -12.44 10.62 23.82
N ALA A 239 -13.31 11.62 23.90
CA ALA A 239 -13.07 12.80 24.76
C ALA A 239 -13.02 12.44 26.27
N ALA A 240 -13.78 11.43 26.68
CA ALA A 240 -13.87 10.98 28.08
C ALA A 240 -12.82 9.90 28.44
N GLU A 241 -12.07 9.38 27.46
CA GLU A 241 -11.07 8.35 27.72
C GLU A 241 -9.74 8.99 28.19
N GLU A 242 -9.31 8.68 29.40
CA GLU A 242 -8.09 9.22 29.99
C GLU A 242 -6.89 8.25 29.91
N ARG A 243 -7.15 6.96 29.68
CA ARG A 243 -6.11 5.95 29.58
C ARG A 243 -5.35 6.05 28.27
N PRO A 244 -4.05 5.72 28.22
CA PRO A 244 -3.34 5.58 26.97
C PRO A 244 -3.99 4.51 26.08
N ILE A 245 -4.19 4.84 24.80
CA ILE A 245 -4.88 3.97 23.87
C ILE A 245 -3.90 3.03 23.17
N VAL A 246 -4.25 1.74 23.10
CA VAL A 246 -3.64 0.77 22.19
C VAL A 246 -4.64 0.54 21.05
N LEU A 247 -4.33 1.05 19.87
CA LEU A 247 -5.14 0.85 18.67
C LEU A 247 -4.78 -0.49 18.02
N VAL A 248 -5.77 -1.31 17.74
CA VAL A 248 -5.62 -2.61 17.07
C VAL A 248 -6.32 -2.59 15.73
N THR A 249 -5.63 -3.01 14.65
CA THR A 249 -6.22 -3.00 13.31
C THR A 249 -6.05 -4.35 12.62
N ALA A 250 -7.15 -4.89 12.09
CA ALA A 250 -7.14 -6.01 11.15
C ALA A 250 -7.09 -5.52 9.70
N SER A 251 -6.89 -6.43 8.77
CA SER A 251 -6.87 -6.14 7.34
C SER A 251 -8.25 -5.72 6.82
N THR A 252 -8.29 -4.77 5.90
CA THR A 252 -9.50 -4.40 5.16
C THR A 252 -9.94 -5.48 4.18
N GLU A 253 -9.03 -6.32 3.73
CA GLU A 253 -9.32 -7.55 2.98
C GLU A 253 -9.27 -8.74 3.91
N PHE A 254 -10.24 -9.67 3.81
CA PHE A 254 -10.27 -10.87 4.64
C PHE A 254 -8.99 -11.70 4.50
N GLN A 255 -8.29 -11.95 5.61
CA GLN A 255 -7.02 -12.70 5.67
C GLN A 255 -6.94 -13.66 6.87
N ASP A 256 -8.04 -13.99 7.51
CA ASP A 256 -8.10 -14.79 8.75
C ASP A 256 -7.20 -14.24 9.87
N ASP A 257 -7.18 -12.93 10.03
CA ASP A 257 -6.37 -12.20 11.02
C ASP A 257 -7.14 -11.79 12.29
N ALA A 258 -8.39 -12.24 12.47
CA ALA A 258 -9.21 -12.03 13.69
C ALA A 258 -8.48 -12.46 14.98
N LYS A 259 -7.58 -13.44 14.88
CA LYS A 259 -6.74 -13.90 16.01
C LYS A 259 -5.84 -12.79 16.58
N LEU A 260 -5.48 -11.77 15.78
CA LEU A 260 -4.72 -10.62 16.26
C LEU A 260 -5.54 -9.80 17.25
N ILE A 261 -6.81 -9.51 16.88
CA ILE A 261 -7.74 -8.77 17.75
C ILE A 261 -8.00 -9.57 19.03
N ARG A 262 -8.35 -10.87 18.93
CA ARG A 262 -8.59 -11.71 20.11
C ARG A 262 -7.39 -11.73 21.05
N CYS A 263 -6.18 -11.92 20.51
CA CYS A 263 -4.95 -11.92 21.30
C CYS A 263 -4.70 -10.56 21.97
N ALA A 264 -4.99 -9.44 21.30
CA ALA A 264 -4.81 -8.11 21.86
C ALA A 264 -5.83 -7.82 22.97
N LEU A 265 -7.09 -8.19 22.79
CA LEU A 265 -8.12 -8.06 23.82
C LEU A 265 -7.73 -8.82 25.09
N GLU A 266 -7.26 -10.07 24.96
CA GLU A 266 -6.79 -10.89 26.09
C GLU A 266 -5.50 -10.30 26.72
N ALA A 267 -4.53 -9.87 25.91
CA ALA A 267 -3.26 -9.34 26.39
C ALA A 267 -3.42 -8.11 27.29
N PHE A 268 -4.42 -7.28 27.01
CA PHE A 268 -4.63 -6.00 27.70
C PHE A 268 -5.89 -5.98 28.58
N ALA A 269 -6.62 -7.09 28.73
CA ALA A 269 -7.76 -7.18 29.64
C ALA A 269 -7.39 -6.75 31.06
N GLY A 270 -8.12 -5.77 31.61
CA GLY A 270 -7.87 -5.25 32.96
C GLY A 270 -6.57 -4.48 33.16
N ARG A 271 -5.86 -4.15 32.08
CA ARG A 271 -4.63 -3.33 32.14
C ARG A 271 -4.95 -1.83 32.07
N PRO A 272 -4.05 -0.93 32.45
CA PRO A 272 -4.27 0.51 32.46
C PRO A 272 -4.19 1.13 31.05
N TYR A 273 -4.73 0.45 30.07
CA TYR A 273 -4.86 0.88 28.69
C TYR A 273 -6.31 0.79 28.25
N ALA A 274 -6.74 1.68 27.37
CA ALA A 274 -7.93 1.52 26.58
C ALA A 274 -7.56 0.80 25.28
N VAL A 275 -8.17 -0.35 25.01
CA VAL A 275 -7.97 -1.08 23.75
C VAL A 275 -9.07 -0.69 22.77
N VAL A 276 -8.69 -0.17 21.62
CA VAL A 276 -9.61 0.19 20.55
C VAL A 276 -9.27 -0.63 19.32
N ALA A 277 -10.18 -1.49 18.89
CA ALA A 277 -9.96 -2.36 17.75
C ALA A 277 -10.89 -2.01 16.58
N THR A 278 -10.34 -1.96 15.36
CA THR A 278 -11.13 -1.94 14.12
C THR A 278 -11.05 -3.31 13.45
N SER A 279 -12.22 -3.96 13.36
CA SER A 279 -12.34 -5.34 12.89
C SER A 279 -12.43 -5.49 11.37
N ALA A 280 -12.72 -4.39 10.65
CA ALA A 280 -12.80 -4.32 9.19
C ALA A 280 -13.65 -5.44 8.54
N ALA A 281 -13.02 -6.51 8.05
CA ALA A 281 -13.69 -7.63 7.40
C ALA A 281 -14.39 -8.61 8.38
N HIS A 282 -14.12 -8.50 9.69
CA HIS A 282 -14.71 -9.39 10.71
C HIS A 282 -15.91 -8.74 11.41
N ASP A 283 -16.85 -9.55 11.90
CA ASP A 283 -17.96 -9.03 12.68
C ASP A 283 -17.52 -8.66 14.11
N PRO A 284 -17.74 -7.42 14.58
CA PRO A 284 -17.45 -7.04 15.97
C PRO A 284 -18.10 -7.95 17.02
N ALA A 285 -19.26 -8.55 16.71
CA ALA A 285 -19.96 -9.46 17.61
C ALA A 285 -19.24 -10.81 17.84
N ASP A 286 -18.25 -11.14 17.01
CA ASP A 286 -17.44 -12.36 17.13
C ASP A 286 -16.32 -12.27 18.18
N PHE A 287 -16.25 -11.14 18.93
CA PHE A 287 -15.18 -10.89 19.89
C PHE A 287 -15.73 -10.75 21.33
N ASP A 288 -15.07 -11.44 22.26
CA ASP A 288 -15.29 -11.22 23.70
C ASP A 288 -14.57 -9.94 24.13
N VAL A 289 -15.32 -8.86 24.33
CA VAL A 289 -14.77 -7.52 24.56
C VAL A 289 -14.68 -7.22 26.07
N PRO A 290 -13.48 -7.10 26.66
CA PRO A 290 -13.31 -6.75 28.07
C PRO A 290 -13.74 -5.29 28.36
N ALA A 291 -13.99 -4.98 29.63
CA ALA A 291 -14.53 -3.68 30.07
C ALA A 291 -13.66 -2.47 29.69
N ASN A 292 -12.36 -2.68 29.46
CA ASN A 292 -11.41 -1.65 29.03
C ASN A 292 -11.16 -1.64 27.52
N ALA A 293 -12.03 -2.29 26.72
CA ALA A 293 -11.86 -2.39 25.29
C ALA A 293 -13.14 -2.03 24.51
N ARG A 294 -12.96 -1.71 23.22
CA ARG A 294 -13.99 -1.50 22.21
C ARG A 294 -13.59 -2.16 20.92
N VAL A 295 -14.55 -2.77 20.24
CA VAL A 295 -14.35 -3.34 18.91
C VAL A 295 -15.42 -2.77 18.00
N GLU A 296 -15.00 -2.08 16.95
CA GLU A 296 -15.86 -1.46 15.95
C GLU A 296 -15.48 -1.98 14.56
N ARG A 297 -16.44 -2.07 13.67
CA ARG A 297 -16.13 -2.46 12.28
C ARG A 297 -15.23 -1.44 11.60
N TYR A 298 -15.51 -0.16 11.81
CA TYR A 298 -14.77 0.97 11.28
C TYR A 298 -14.76 2.14 12.29
N LEU A 299 -13.61 2.76 12.43
CA LEU A 299 -13.43 4.03 13.13
C LEU A 299 -12.43 4.89 12.33
N PRO A 300 -12.59 6.22 12.28
CA PRO A 300 -11.54 7.08 11.77
C PRO A 300 -10.32 6.97 12.68
N HIS A 301 -9.18 6.63 12.12
CA HIS A 301 -7.97 6.40 12.92
C HIS A 301 -7.30 7.71 13.36
N ARG A 302 -7.43 8.77 12.58
CA ARG A 302 -6.75 10.06 12.82
C ARG A 302 -6.97 10.61 14.23
N PRO A 303 -8.20 10.76 14.77
CA PRO A 303 -8.40 11.25 16.13
C PRO A 303 -7.86 10.27 17.19
N ILE A 304 -7.95 8.96 16.96
CA ILE A 304 -7.44 7.93 17.88
C ILE A 304 -5.92 7.94 17.93
N LEU A 305 -5.25 8.07 16.78
CA LEU A 305 -3.80 8.13 16.69
C LEU A 305 -3.20 9.31 17.45
N GLY A 306 -3.90 10.44 17.51
CA GLY A 306 -3.47 11.60 18.32
C GLY A 306 -3.34 11.28 19.81
N ARG A 307 -3.94 10.18 20.31
CA ARG A 307 -3.95 9.75 21.71
C ARG A 307 -3.36 8.33 21.91
N ALA A 308 -2.94 7.69 20.83
CA ALA A 308 -2.44 6.32 20.89
C ALA A 308 -1.03 6.25 21.50
N ALA A 309 -0.85 5.32 22.42
CA ALA A 309 0.46 4.93 22.92
C ALA A 309 1.21 4.05 21.92
N ALA A 310 0.49 3.14 21.27
CA ALA A 310 1.00 2.26 20.22
C ALA A 310 -0.13 1.77 19.31
N VAL A 311 0.24 1.28 18.12
CA VAL A 311 -0.65 0.58 17.20
C VAL A 311 -0.22 -0.88 17.07
N ILE A 312 -1.16 -1.81 17.23
CA ILE A 312 -0.99 -3.22 16.85
C ILE A 312 -1.59 -3.39 15.46
N SER A 313 -0.78 -3.83 14.50
CA SER A 313 -1.20 -3.99 13.11
C SER A 313 -0.73 -5.33 12.54
N HIS A 314 -1.48 -5.88 11.59
CA HIS A 314 -1.03 -7.00 10.75
C HIS A 314 0.16 -6.63 9.84
N GLY A 315 0.65 -5.40 9.88
CA GLY A 315 1.72 -4.91 8.99
C GLY A 315 1.22 -4.40 7.65
N GLY A 316 -0.06 -4.04 7.53
CA GLY A 316 -0.56 -3.37 6.33
C GLY A 316 0.05 -1.98 6.16
N MET A 317 0.47 -1.64 4.93
CA MET A 317 1.22 -0.41 4.63
C MET A 317 0.46 0.84 5.07
N GLY A 318 -0.82 0.96 4.70
CA GLY A 318 -1.63 2.15 4.97
C GLY A 318 -1.77 2.48 6.46
N THR A 319 -2.11 1.48 7.29
CA THR A 319 -2.22 1.67 8.75
C THR A 319 -0.87 1.97 9.37
N THR A 320 0.19 1.25 8.96
CA THR A 320 1.55 1.46 9.46
C THR A 320 2.02 2.88 9.17
N GLN A 321 1.81 3.36 7.95
CA GLN A 321 2.18 4.73 7.58
C GLN A 321 1.36 5.79 8.30
N LYS A 322 0.05 5.58 8.50
CA LYS A 322 -0.79 6.49 9.31
C LYS A 322 -0.28 6.61 10.74
N ALA A 323 0.05 5.47 11.37
CA ALA A 323 0.59 5.45 12.73
C ALA A 323 1.93 6.19 12.82
N LEU A 324 2.88 5.85 11.95
CA LEU A 324 4.21 6.47 11.94
C LEU A 324 4.15 7.97 11.56
N ALA A 325 3.26 8.37 10.64
CA ALA A 325 3.04 9.78 10.31
C ALA A 325 2.42 10.59 11.46
N ALA A 326 1.76 9.92 12.41
CA ALA A 326 1.32 10.52 13.68
C ALA A 326 2.39 10.46 14.78
N GLY A 327 3.58 9.90 14.52
CA GLY A 327 4.63 9.66 15.51
C GLY A 327 4.27 8.56 16.50
N VAL A 328 3.35 7.65 16.15
CA VAL A 328 2.90 6.55 17.00
C VAL A 328 3.63 5.27 16.61
N PRO A 329 4.30 4.59 17.55
CA PRO A 329 5.02 3.36 17.28
C PRO A 329 4.08 2.19 16.97
N VAL A 330 4.60 1.24 16.19
CA VAL A 330 3.82 0.11 15.68
C VAL A 330 4.40 -1.22 16.16
N CYS A 331 3.56 -2.06 16.77
CA CYS A 331 3.84 -3.48 16.93
C CYS A 331 3.24 -4.24 15.74
N ALA A 332 4.08 -4.63 14.78
CA ALA A 332 3.65 -5.31 13.57
C ALA A 332 3.66 -6.83 13.73
N VAL A 333 2.55 -7.48 13.39
CA VAL A 333 2.37 -8.94 13.42
C VAL A 333 1.99 -9.41 12.02
N PRO A 334 2.96 -9.64 11.11
CA PRO A 334 2.71 -9.91 9.69
C PRO A 334 2.24 -11.35 9.46
N PHE A 335 1.18 -11.54 8.70
CA PHE A 335 0.63 -12.86 8.36
C PHE A 335 1.00 -13.31 6.95
N MET A 336 0.97 -12.39 5.96
CA MET A 336 1.18 -12.72 4.55
C MET A 336 1.53 -11.50 3.68
N ARG A 337 1.63 -11.68 2.38
CA ARG A 337 1.87 -10.64 1.35
C ARG A 337 3.13 -9.81 1.66
N ASP A 338 3.05 -8.51 1.46
CA ASP A 338 4.11 -7.52 1.75
C ASP A 338 4.25 -7.17 3.24
N GLN A 339 3.39 -7.71 4.10
CA GLN A 339 3.35 -7.38 5.52
C GLN A 339 4.69 -7.65 6.24
N LEU A 340 5.42 -8.72 5.84
CA LEU A 340 6.76 -8.99 6.38
C LEU A 340 7.76 -7.90 6.01
N GLU A 341 7.65 -7.34 4.82
CA GLU A 341 8.50 -6.23 4.35
C GLU A 341 8.20 -4.95 5.12
N VAL A 342 6.92 -4.65 5.33
CA VAL A 342 6.46 -3.51 6.12
C VAL A 342 6.91 -3.65 7.58
N ALA A 343 6.67 -4.80 8.19
CA ALA A 343 7.02 -5.07 9.58
C ALA A 343 8.53 -4.99 9.82
N ARG A 344 9.34 -5.47 8.88
CA ARG A 344 10.81 -5.35 8.97
C ARG A 344 11.26 -3.91 8.89
N ARG A 345 10.62 -3.09 8.05
CA ARG A 345 10.92 -1.66 7.96
C ARG A 345 10.56 -0.90 9.23
N VAL A 346 9.44 -1.25 9.87
CA VAL A 346 9.07 -0.72 11.19
C VAL A 346 10.18 -0.95 12.21
N GLU A 347 10.68 -2.17 12.28
CA GLU A 347 11.77 -2.54 13.19
C GLU A 347 13.09 -1.82 12.82
N GLN A 348 13.47 -1.82 11.55
CA GLN A 348 14.74 -1.27 11.09
C GLN A 348 14.81 0.26 11.19
N CYS A 349 13.71 0.97 11.01
CA CYS A 349 13.68 2.43 11.22
C CYS A 349 13.57 2.84 12.70
N GLY A 350 13.43 1.87 13.60
CA GLY A 350 13.22 2.09 15.02
C GLY A 350 11.83 2.66 15.34
N GLY A 351 10.85 2.50 14.45
CA GLY A 351 9.48 2.98 14.63
C GLY A 351 8.57 1.97 15.35
N GLY A 352 9.11 0.88 15.88
CA GLY A 352 8.36 -0.12 16.61
C GLY A 352 8.98 -1.51 16.58
N THR A 353 8.16 -2.54 16.75
CA THR A 353 8.58 -3.94 16.90
C THR A 353 7.94 -4.86 15.85
N LEU A 354 8.59 -6.00 15.59
CA LEU A 354 8.10 -7.09 14.77
C LEU A 354 7.89 -8.33 15.62
N LEU A 355 6.64 -8.80 15.72
CA LEU A 355 6.30 -10.05 16.39
C LEU A 355 5.86 -11.10 15.35
N SER A 356 6.59 -12.22 15.30
CA SER A 356 6.19 -13.33 14.41
C SER A 356 4.80 -13.88 14.77
N PRO A 357 3.89 -14.09 13.82
CA PRO A 357 2.56 -14.66 14.08
C PRO A 357 2.61 -16.07 14.70
N ARG A 358 3.70 -16.80 14.52
CA ARG A 358 3.94 -18.10 15.20
C ARG A 358 4.18 -17.94 16.71
N ARG A 359 4.55 -16.74 17.14
CA ARG A 359 4.79 -16.37 18.54
C ARG A 359 3.64 -15.57 19.13
N LEU A 360 2.56 -15.35 18.39
CA LEU A 360 1.41 -14.57 18.82
C LEU A 360 0.70 -15.26 20.00
N ARG A 361 0.91 -14.71 21.19
CA ARG A 361 0.27 -15.06 22.46
C ARG A 361 0.12 -13.80 23.30
N PRO A 362 -0.85 -13.72 24.22
CA PRO A 362 -1.13 -12.50 24.98
C PRO A 362 0.07 -11.91 25.72
N ASP A 363 0.86 -12.74 26.39
CA ASP A 363 2.07 -12.35 27.12
C ASP A 363 3.14 -11.78 26.19
N ARG A 364 3.34 -12.42 25.03
CA ARG A 364 4.33 -12.01 24.03
C ARG A 364 3.90 -10.75 23.29
N LEU A 365 2.61 -10.65 22.95
CA LEU A 365 2.08 -9.46 22.28
C LEU A 365 2.20 -8.24 23.20
N ARG A 366 1.83 -8.40 24.48
CA ARG A 366 1.96 -7.31 25.46
C ARG A 366 3.41 -6.84 25.58
N ALA A 367 4.35 -7.76 25.76
CA ALA A 367 5.76 -7.40 25.85
C ALA A 367 6.27 -6.68 24.59
N ALA A 368 5.88 -7.14 23.41
CA ALA A 368 6.27 -6.49 22.15
C ALA A 368 5.64 -5.10 21.98
N VAL A 369 4.41 -4.88 22.49
CA VAL A 369 3.78 -3.55 22.48
C VAL A 369 4.44 -2.60 23.49
N GLU A 370 4.75 -3.09 24.69
CA GLU A 370 5.49 -2.32 25.69
C GLU A 370 6.87 -1.89 25.15
N GLU A 371 7.59 -2.80 24.48
CA GLU A 371 8.85 -2.49 23.79
C GLU A 371 8.62 -1.50 22.61
N ALA A 372 7.51 -1.63 21.86
CA ALA A 372 7.18 -0.69 20.79
C ALA A 372 6.94 0.73 21.31
N ILE A 373 6.33 0.89 22.49
CA ILE A 373 6.10 2.20 23.12
C ILE A 373 7.43 2.93 23.36
N GLU A 374 8.48 2.20 23.73
CA GLU A 374 9.83 2.76 23.90
C GLU A 374 10.46 3.23 22.57
N CYS A 375 9.94 2.76 21.44
CA CYS A 375 10.37 3.18 20.09
C CYS A 375 9.77 4.51 19.63
N ARG A 376 9.04 5.26 20.50
CA ARG A 376 8.36 6.51 20.13
C ARG A 376 9.27 7.53 19.43
N GLY A 377 10.49 7.73 19.92
CA GLY A 377 11.46 8.63 19.30
C GLY A 377 11.85 8.22 17.86
N GLY A 378 11.80 6.92 17.57
CA GLY A 378 11.99 6.40 16.22
C GLY A 378 10.79 6.70 15.32
N ALA A 379 9.58 6.48 15.82
CA ALA A 379 8.35 6.80 15.11
C ALA A 379 8.23 8.32 14.79
N GLU A 380 8.65 9.17 15.72
CA GLU A 380 8.70 10.62 15.53
C GLU A 380 9.71 11.04 14.45
N ARG A 381 10.89 10.43 14.40
CA ARG A 381 11.84 10.66 13.29
C ARG A 381 11.24 10.27 11.93
N VAL A 382 10.51 9.18 11.86
CA VAL A 382 9.81 8.77 10.63
C VAL A 382 8.72 9.76 10.27
N ARG A 383 7.91 10.23 11.24
CA ARG A 383 6.91 11.28 11.04
C ARG A 383 7.52 12.51 10.38
N ASP A 384 8.61 13.01 10.95
CA ASP A 384 9.27 14.22 10.47
C ASP A 384 9.82 14.03 9.05
N ALA A 385 10.39 12.87 8.75
CA ALA A 385 10.85 12.51 7.41
C ALA A 385 9.70 12.40 6.40
N PHE A 386 8.57 11.80 6.78
CA PHE A 386 7.37 11.73 5.94
C PHE A 386 6.80 13.11 5.62
N GLN A 387 6.79 14.02 6.59
CA GLN A 387 6.37 15.41 6.37
C GLN A 387 7.28 16.12 5.36
N HIS A 388 8.60 15.95 5.48
CA HIS A 388 9.58 16.54 4.54
C HIS A 388 9.50 15.97 3.13
N ALA A 389 9.08 14.72 2.98
CA ALA A 389 8.92 14.09 1.66
C ALA A 389 7.74 14.66 0.84
N GLY A 390 6.78 15.33 1.49
CA GLY A 390 5.74 16.15 0.88
C GLY A 390 4.47 15.42 0.45
N GLY A 391 4.42 14.08 0.52
CA GLY A 391 3.20 13.28 0.33
C GLY A 391 2.45 13.59 -0.98
N ALA A 392 1.16 13.85 -0.84
CA ALA A 392 0.25 14.11 -1.97
C ALA A 392 0.66 15.33 -2.82
N GLU A 393 1.15 16.40 -2.18
CA GLU A 393 1.58 17.62 -2.87
C GLU A 393 2.82 17.38 -3.73
N ALA A 394 3.80 16.62 -3.21
CA ALA A 394 4.99 16.24 -3.96
C ALA A 394 4.65 15.31 -5.14
N ALA A 395 3.69 14.39 -4.94
CA ALA A 395 3.18 13.54 -6.00
C ALA A 395 2.50 14.34 -7.11
N ALA A 396 1.62 15.28 -6.75
CA ALA A 396 0.94 16.17 -7.70
C ALA A 396 1.95 16.98 -8.53
N SER A 397 2.96 17.57 -7.88
CA SER A 397 4.01 18.34 -8.58
C SER A 397 4.83 17.47 -9.55
N ALA A 398 5.12 16.22 -9.18
CA ALA A 398 5.84 15.30 -10.06
C ALA A 398 4.99 14.91 -11.30
N LEU A 399 3.68 14.70 -11.12
CA LEU A 399 2.75 14.42 -12.21
C LEU A 399 2.57 15.62 -13.16
N GLU A 400 2.48 16.83 -12.64
CA GLU A 400 2.44 18.07 -13.43
C GLU A 400 3.71 18.24 -14.29
N SER A 401 4.88 17.94 -13.71
CA SER A 401 6.16 18.02 -14.43
C SER A 401 6.19 17.05 -15.61
N LEU A 402 5.61 15.87 -15.48
CA LEU A 402 5.53 14.88 -16.55
C LEU A 402 4.70 15.39 -17.75
N VAL A 403 3.60 16.10 -17.49
CA VAL A 403 2.76 16.72 -18.53
C VAL A 403 3.48 17.89 -19.20
N ALA A 404 4.21 18.71 -18.42
CA ALA A 404 4.90 19.89 -18.93
C ALA A 404 6.02 19.53 -19.91
N VAL A 405 6.79 18.47 -19.64
CA VAL A 405 7.88 18.00 -20.52
C VAL A 405 7.36 17.65 -21.91
N LYS A 406 6.20 17.05 -22.05
CA LYS A 406 5.65 16.66 -23.35
C LYS A 406 5.03 17.82 -24.15
N ARG A 407 4.69 18.94 -23.47
CA ARG A 407 4.15 20.15 -24.14
C ARG A 407 5.25 21.04 -24.74
N GLN A 408 6.51 20.83 -24.39
CA GLN A 408 7.62 21.51 -25.07
C GLN A 408 7.82 20.86 -26.43
N PRO A 409 7.74 21.62 -27.56
CA PRO A 409 8.07 21.07 -28.86
C PRO A 409 9.53 20.59 -28.81
N THR A 410 9.77 19.38 -29.27
CA THR A 410 11.14 18.93 -29.59
C THR A 410 11.65 19.90 -30.67
N GLU A 411 12.48 20.87 -30.29
CA GLU A 411 13.25 21.63 -31.25
C GLU A 411 14.15 20.61 -31.97
N VAL A 412 13.80 20.33 -33.21
CA VAL A 412 14.55 19.51 -34.17
C VAL A 412 15.61 20.37 -34.82
#